data_e425432ae21c376188b1a101fa50c604
#
_entry.id   e425432ae21c376188b1a101fa50c604
#
_cell.length_a   1.000
_cell.length_b   1.000
_cell.length_c   1.000
_cell.angle_alpha   90.00
_cell.angle_beta   90.00
_cell.angle_gamma   90.00
#
_symmetry.space_group_name_H-M   'P 1'
#
loop_
_entity.id
_entity.type
_entity.pdbx_description
1 polymer ?
#
loop_
_entity_poly.entity_id
_entity_poly.type
_entity_poly.pdbx_seq_one_letter_code
_entity_poly.pdbx_strand_id
1 'polypeptide(L)'
;MATQITDSELVQTMLGGDKEAFAELYRRRQRDVYRFALHMTGIPDVAEDVTQEVFIVLMRRGNEYDELKGSVNAFLLGVARNYVLRRLRQDRCFVSIDDAADSAANNEAGVHETFSRTEAILAMQKAVLNLPEHYREAVVLCDLQELTYNEAALVLGCAIGTVRSRLHRARTMLIEKLRTRGDGAPEKELESARCFA
;
A
#
# COMPACT_ATOMS: atom_id res chain seq x y z
N MET A 1 24.48 12.15 -21.13
CA MET A 1 23.30 11.56 -20.47
C MET A 1 23.73 11.20 -19.07
N ALA A 2 23.23 11.87 -18.04
CA ALA A 2 23.53 11.49 -16.66
C ALA A 2 22.88 10.12 -16.39
N THR A 3 23.68 9.10 -16.12
CA THR A 3 23.19 7.78 -15.70
C THR A 3 22.44 7.97 -14.39
N GLN A 4 21.14 7.75 -14.41
CA GLN A 4 20.32 7.88 -13.21
C GLN A 4 20.67 6.73 -12.27
N ILE A 5 21.27 7.05 -11.11
CA ILE A 5 21.65 6.07 -10.09
C ILE A 5 20.40 5.27 -9.68
N THR A 6 20.51 3.95 -9.70
CA THR A 6 19.43 3.04 -9.31
C THR A 6 19.23 3.02 -7.79
N ASP A 7 18.06 2.58 -7.34
CA ASP A 7 17.81 2.46 -5.89
C ASP A 7 18.71 1.41 -5.23
N SER A 8 19.07 0.35 -5.94
CA SER A 8 20.03 -0.65 -5.47
C SER A 8 21.42 -0.04 -5.25
N GLU A 9 21.89 0.78 -6.19
CA GLU A 9 23.16 1.50 -6.04
C GLU A 9 23.11 2.49 -4.88
N LEU A 10 21.96 3.18 -4.66
CA LEU A 10 21.78 4.08 -3.52
C LEU A 10 21.85 3.31 -2.19
N VAL A 11 21.25 2.12 -2.09
CA VAL A 11 21.39 1.27 -0.89
C VAL A 11 22.86 0.91 -0.65
N GLN A 12 23.59 0.48 -1.66
CA GLN A 12 25.01 0.12 -1.51
C GLN A 12 25.87 1.33 -1.07
N THR A 13 25.63 2.49 -1.67
CA THR A 13 26.36 3.73 -1.34
C THR A 13 26.03 4.20 0.07
N MET A 14 24.78 4.12 0.47
CA MET A 14 24.31 4.41 1.84
C MET A 14 24.98 3.49 2.88
N LEU A 15 25.10 2.19 2.59
CA LEU A 15 25.78 1.23 3.48
C LEU A 15 27.28 1.55 3.62
N GLY A 16 27.87 2.22 2.64
CA GLY A 16 29.21 2.80 2.72
C GLY A 16 29.32 4.06 3.57
N GLY A 17 28.21 4.55 4.16
CA GLY A 17 28.17 5.72 5.05
C GLY A 17 27.76 7.02 4.35
N ASP A 18 27.35 7.00 3.08
CA ASP A 18 26.91 8.19 2.35
C ASP A 18 25.49 8.60 2.77
N LYS A 19 25.39 9.77 3.39
CA LYS A 19 24.12 10.34 3.88
C LYS A 19 23.25 10.90 2.74
N GLU A 20 23.87 11.36 1.66
CA GLU A 20 23.17 11.92 0.50
C GLU A 20 22.45 10.80 -0.28
N ALA A 21 23.09 9.63 -0.40
CA ALA A 21 22.45 8.44 -0.96
C ALA A 21 21.19 8.01 -0.18
N PHE A 22 21.27 8.07 1.16
CA PHE A 22 20.09 7.83 2.01
C PHE A 22 18.99 8.88 1.78
N ALA A 23 19.35 10.16 1.77
CA ALA A 23 18.40 11.25 1.58
C ALA A 23 17.70 11.16 0.21
N GLU A 24 18.43 10.77 -0.84
CA GLU A 24 17.87 10.55 -2.17
C GLU A 24 16.89 9.37 -2.17
N LEU A 25 17.28 8.24 -1.60
CA LEU A 25 16.42 7.06 -1.52
C LEU A 25 15.15 7.35 -0.69
N TYR A 26 15.29 8.08 0.43
CA TYR A 26 14.16 8.54 1.21
C TYR A 26 13.20 9.39 0.38
N ARG A 27 13.70 10.41 -0.33
CA ARG A 27 12.88 11.26 -1.21
C ARG A 27 12.11 10.47 -2.28
N ARG A 28 12.74 9.44 -2.85
CA ARG A 28 12.12 8.60 -3.87
C ARG A 28 11.02 7.69 -3.32
N ARG A 29 11.23 7.10 -2.14
CA ARG A 29 10.45 5.96 -1.66
C ARG A 29 9.54 6.23 -0.46
N GLN A 30 9.73 7.34 0.27
CA GLN A 30 8.88 7.67 1.41
C GLN A 30 7.38 7.68 1.07
N ARG A 31 7.04 8.21 -0.12
CA ARG A 31 5.64 8.31 -0.56
C ARG A 31 5.02 6.93 -0.80
N ASP A 32 5.76 6.00 -1.37
CA ASP A 32 5.26 4.65 -1.66
C ASP A 32 5.01 3.90 -0.35
N VAL A 33 5.94 3.98 0.61
CA VAL A 33 5.80 3.39 1.95
C VAL A 33 4.61 4.00 2.70
N TYR A 34 4.50 5.32 2.72
CA TYR A 34 3.39 6.03 3.36
C TYR A 34 2.04 5.64 2.76
N ARG A 35 1.92 5.64 1.43
CA ARG A 35 0.68 5.25 0.73
C ARG A 35 0.29 3.81 1.03
N PHE A 36 1.26 2.90 1.05
CA PHE A 36 1.01 1.52 1.44
C PHE A 36 0.42 1.45 2.85
N ALA A 37 1.08 2.04 3.83
CA ALA A 37 0.63 2.02 5.22
C ALA A 37 -0.75 2.67 5.39
N LEU A 38 -0.99 3.80 4.71
CA LEU A 38 -2.29 4.49 4.72
C LEU A 38 -3.41 3.63 4.12
N HIS A 39 -3.17 2.96 2.97
CA HIS A 39 -4.17 2.07 2.37
C HIS A 39 -4.42 0.80 3.19
N MET A 40 -3.46 0.39 3.99
CA MET A 40 -3.63 -0.76 4.88
C MET A 40 -4.36 -0.42 6.18
N THR A 41 -4.11 0.75 6.77
CA THR A 41 -4.61 1.14 8.10
C THR A 41 -5.77 2.14 8.05
N GLY A 42 -5.78 3.02 7.06
CA GLY A 42 -6.70 4.16 6.98
C GLY A 42 -6.34 5.32 7.92
N ILE A 43 -5.24 5.23 8.70
CA ILE A 43 -4.89 6.17 9.76
C ILE A 43 -3.58 6.90 9.38
N PRO A 44 -3.63 8.23 9.12
CA PRO A 44 -2.46 9.00 8.70
C PRO A 44 -1.28 8.91 9.69
N ASP A 45 -1.54 9.09 10.99
CA ASP A 45 -0.51 9.06 12.03
C ASP A 45 0.22 7.71 12.06
N VAL A 46 -0.52 6.60 11.91
CA VAL A 46 0.08 5.26 11.82
C VAL A 46 0.91 5.11 10.54
N ALA A 47 0.46 5.70 9.43
CA ALA A 47 1.21 5.66 8.19
C ALA A 47 2.51 6.44 8.27
N GLU A 48 2.54 7.57 8.98
CA GLU A 48 3.75 8.34 9.26
C GLU A 48 4.72 7.55 10.14
N ASP A 49 4.25 7.00 11.25
CA ASP A 49 5.04 6.17 12.17
C ASP A 49 5.67 4.98 11.43
N VAL A 50 4.87 4.24 10.66
CA VAL A 50 5.36 3.10 9.86
C VAL A 50 6.42 3.56 8.86
N THR A 51 6.21 4.70 8.22
CA THR A 51 7.19 5.23 7.25
C THR A 51 8.52 5.52 7.93
N GLN A 52 8.53 6.18 9.08
CA GLN A 52 9.75 6.45 9.84
C GLN A 52 10.46 5.15 10.25
N GLU A 53 9.73 4.20 10.82
CA GLU A 53 10.28 2.90 11.24
C GLU A 53 10.90 2.12 10.09
N VAL A 54 10.27 2.11 8.92
CA VAL A 54 10.80 1.44 7.72
C VAL A 54 12.18 1.99 7.34
N PHE A 55 12.34 3.31 7.32
CA PHE A 55 13.63 3.92 6.98
C PHE A 55 14.68 3.80 8.08
N ILE A 56 14.26 3.73 9.36
CA ILE A 56 15.16 3.37 10.47
C ILE A 56 15.66 1.92 10.29
N VAL A 57 14.77 1.00 9.93
CA VAL A 57 15.17 -0.39 9.63
C VAL A 57 16.11 -0.45 8.43
N LEU A 58 15.84 0.30 7.37
CA LEU A 58 16.72 0.37 6.21
C LEU A 58 18.14 0.83 6.60
N MET A 59 18.27 1.86 7.43
CA MET A 59 19.59 2.32 7.92
C MET A 59 20.32 1.26 8.73
N ARG A 60 19.59 0.47 9.55
CA ARG A 60 20.18 -0.53 10.46
C ARG A 60 20.43 -1.87 9.80
N ARG A 61 19.56 -2.25 8.86
CA ARG A 61 19.49 -3.59 8.28
C ARG A 61 19.45 -3.59 6.75
N GLY A 62 19.88 -2.50 6.11
CA GLY A 62 19.94 -2.40 4.64
C GLY A 62 20.84 -3.46 3.98
N ASN A 63 21.81 -4.01 4.75
CA ASN A 63 22.64 -5.13 4.32
C ASN A 63 21.85 -6.45 4.12
N GLU A 64 20.62 -6.56 4.62
CA GLU A 64 19.73 -7.70 4.37
C GLU A 64 19.00 -7.59 3.03
N TYR A 65 19.04 -6.43 2.40
CA TYR A 65 18.51 -6.27 1.06
C TYR A 65 19.34 -7.08 0.05
N ASP A 66 18.64 -7.86 -0.75
CA ASP A 66 19.22 -8.72 -1.78
C ASP A 66 18.53 -8.40 -3.12
N GLU A 67 19.28 -7.78 -4.02
CA GLU A 67 18.77 -7.37 -5.34
C GLU A 67 18.27 -8.56 -6.18
N LEU A 68 18.81 -9.75 -5.96
CA LEU A 68 18.37 -10.98 -6.64
C LEU A 68 16.99 -11.44 -6.20
N LYS A 69 16.53 -11.01 -5.04
CA LYS A 69 15.20 -11.35 -4.50
C LYS A 69 14.11 -10.36 -4.89
N GLY A 70 14.45 -9.14 -5.27
CA GLY A 70 13.46 -8.15 -5.68
C GLY A 70 13.95 -6.73 -5.59
N SER A 71 13.09 -5.78 -5.98
CA SER A 71 13.39 -4.35 -5.94
C SER A 71 13.51 -3.82 -4.49
N VAL A 72 14.22 -2.70 -4.33
CA VAL A 72 14.28 -1.95 -3.06
C VAL A 72 12.88 -1.59 -2.57
N ASN A 73 11.98 -1.22 -3.50
CA ASN A 73 10.59 -0.93 -3.17
C ASN A 73 9.89 -2.14 -2.54
N ALA A 74 10.03 -3.33 -3.12
CA ALA A 74 9.46 -4.56 -2.57
C ALA A 74 10.03 -4.87 -1.18
N PHE A 75 11.33 -4.67 -0.96
CA PHE A 75 11.96 -4.83 0.35
C PHE A 75 11.36 -3.86 1.39
N LEU A 76 11.27 -2.56 1.07
CA LEU A 76 10.69 -1.56 1.96
C LEU A 76 9.22 -1.85 2.29
N LEU A 77 8.43 -2.25 1.28
CA LEU A 77 7.02 -2.62 1.47
C LEU A 77 6.86 -3.91 2.30
N GLY A 78 7.81 -4.83 2.21
CA GLY A 78 7.87 -6.01 3.08
C GLY A 78 8.08 -5.64 4.55
N VAL A 79 9.00 -4.69 4.81
CA VAL A 79 9.22 -4.14 6.16
C VAL A 79 7.96 -3.41 6.64
N ALA A 80 7.40 -2.52 5.81
CA ALA A 80 6.18 -1.77 6.14
C ALA A 80 5.01 -2.69 6.50
N ARG A 81 4.81 -3.77 5.71
CA ARG A 81 3.80 -4.78 5.97
C ARG A 81 3.93 -5.39 7.37
N ASN A 82 5.13 -5.76 7.77
CA ASN A 82 5.36 -6.35 9.09
C ASN A 82 4.95 -5.39 10.22
N TYR A 83 5.28 -4.10 10.10
CA TYR A 83 4.88 -3.07 11.07
C TYR A 83 3.37 -2.86 11.08
N VAL A 84 2.75 -2.70 9.92
CA VAL A 84 1.30 -2.54 9.78
C VAL A 84 0.55 -3.72 10.40
N LEU A 85 0.91 -4.96 10.07
CA LEU A 85 0.23 -6.15 10.60
C LEU A 85 0.40 -6.26 12.12
N ARG A 86 1.58 -5.90 12.65
CA ARG A 86 1.79 -5.86 14.10
C ARG A 86 0.88 -4.83 14.75
N ARG A 87 0.73 -3.65 14.17
CA ARG A 87 -0.15 -2.59 14.68
C ARG A 87 -1.62 -3.02 14.65
N LEU A 88 -2.10 -3.53 13.53
CA LEU A 88 -3.48 -4.02 13.40
C LEU A 88 -3.84 -5.15 14.38
N ARG A 89 -2.87 -6.00 14.73
CA ARG A 89 -3.07 -7.04 15.76
C ARG A 89 -3.16 -6.43 17.15
N GLN A 90 -2.33 -5.44 17.48
CA GLN A 90 -2.39 -4.74 18.76
C GLN A 90 -3.74 -4.05 18.94
N ASP A 91 -4.21 -3.32 17.92
CA ASP A 91 -5.49 -2.61 17.97
C ASP A 91 -6.67 -3.59 18.16
N ARG A 92 -6.64 -4.76 17.53
CA ARG A 92 -7.65 -5.82 17.76
C ARG A 92 -7.65 -6.36 19.19
N CYS A 93 -6.50 -6.48 19.82
CA CYS A 93 -6.42 -6.93 21.22
C CYS A 93 -6.98 -5.89 22.19
N PHE A 94 -6.88 -4.59 21.89
CA PHE A 94 -7.47 -3.54 22.73
C PHE A 94 -8.98 -3.41 22.55
N VAL A 95 -9.51 -3.60 21.33
CA VAL A 95 -10.96 -3.51 21.03
C VAL A 95 -11.75 -4.69 21.62
N SER A 96 -11.12 -5.81 21.95
CA SER A 96 -11.80 -6.90 22.66
C SER A 96 -12.04 -6.64 24.15
N ILE A 97 -11.63 -5.49 24.69
CA ILE A 97 -11.83 -5.07 26.08
C ILE A 97 -12.86 -3.94 26.21
N ASP A 98 -13.10 -3.15 25.16
CA ASP A 98 -14.11 -2.10 25.14
C ASP A 98 -14.89 -2.11 23.83
N ASP A 99 -16.24 -2.21 23.96
CA ASP A 99 -17.18 -2.20 22.84
C ASP A 99 -17.10 -0.94 21.97
N ALA A 100 -17.12 -1.18 20.66
CA ALA A 100 -17.66 -0.36 19.58
C ALA A 100 -17.66 1.18 19.76
N ALA A 101 -16.72 1.86 19.12
CA ALA A 101 -16.90 3.24 18.72
C ALA A 101 -16.54 3.43 17.25
N ASP A 102 -17.59 3.76 16.49
CA ASP A 102 -17.56 4.23 15.10
C ASP A 102 -16.63 5.46 14.97
N SER A 103 -15.50 5.31 14.33
CA SER A 103 -14.64 6.44 13.93
C SER A 103 -14.80 6.72 12.45
N ALA A 104 -15.92 7.30 12.07
CA ALA A 104 -16.09 8.00 10.81
C ALA A 104 -15.51 9.41 10.97
N ALA A 105 -14.30 9.66 10.47
CA ALA A 105 -13.81 11.02 10.29
C ALA A 105 -14.52 11.64 9.09
N ASN A 106 -15.50 12.51 9.38
CA ASN A 106 -16.08 13.43 8.42
C ASN A 106 -15.08 14.53 8.12
N ASN A 107 -14.80 14.74 6.82
CA ASN A 107 -14.29 16.02 6.32
C ASN A 107 -15.23 16.49 5.21
N GLU A 108 -16.07 17.50 5.56
CA GLU A 108 -16.85 18.26 4.62
C GLU A 108 -16.01 19.45 4.10
N ALA A 109 -15.99 19.68 2.81
CA ALA A 109 -16.15 20.99 2.16
C ALA A 109 -15.79 21.01 0.66
N GLY A 110 -16.76 21.33 -0.17
CA GLY A 110 -16.72 22.40 -1.15
C GLY A 110 -16.25 22.14 -2.60
N VAL A 111 -17.23 22.38 -3.54
CA VAL A 111 -17.12 22.72 -4.98
C VAL A 111 -17.39 21.59 -6.00
N HIS A 112 -18.42 21.80 -6.79
CA HIS A 112 -19.26 20.85 -7.51
C HIS A 112 -18.64 19.94 -8.59
N GLU A 113 -17.47 20.18 -9.15
CA GLU A 113 -16.87 19.33 -10.20
C GLU A 113 -15.65 18.56 -9.70
N THR A 114 -14.92 19.12 -8.76
CA THR A 114 -13.91 18.43 -7.95
C THR A 114 -14.55 17.45 -6.96
N PHE A 115 -15.80 17.65 -6.60
CA PHE A 115 -16.56 16.85 -5.62
C PHE A 115 -16.73 15.40 -6.07
N SER A 116 -17.15 15.16 -7.30
CA SER A 116 -17.38 13.81 -7.83
C SER A 116 -16.09 12.96 -7.84
N ARG A 117 -14.96 13.55 -8.21
CA ARG A 117 -13.66 12.85 -8.25
C ARG A 117 -13.13 12.57 -6.85
N THR A 118 -13.28 13.51 -5.93
CA THR A 118 -12.86 13.35 -4.53
C THR A 118 -13.72 12.32 -3.83
N GLU A 119 -15.04 12.34 -4.04
CA GLU A 119 -15.96 11.32 -3.52
C GLU A 119 -15.64 9.92 -4.05
N ALA A 120 -15.34 9.79 -5.34
CA ALA A 120 -14.95 8.52 -5.94
C ALA A 120 -13.64 7.98 -5.33
N ILE A 121 -12.65 8.84 -5.09
CA ILE A 121 -11.39 8.46 -4.44
C ILE A 121 -11.65 8.00 -3.00
N LEU A 122 -12.43 8.75 -2.23
CA LEU A 122 -12.78 8.40 -0.85
C LEU A 122 -13.60 7.11 -0.79
N ALA A 123 -14.54 6.91 -1.73
CA ALA A 123 -15.31 5.69 -1.84
C ALA A 123 -14.41 4.47 -2.13
N MET A 124 -13.44 4.63 -3.05
CA MET A 124 -12.47 3.58 -3.36
C MET A 124 -11.58 3.26 -2.16
N GLN A 125 -11.04 4.27 -1.47
CA GLN A 125 -10.23 4.08 -0.26
C GLN A 125 -11.03 3.32 0.81
N LYS A 126 -12.27 3.72 1.06
CA LYS A 126 -13.16 3.04 2.00
C LYS A 126 -13.50 1.61 1.56
N ALA A 127 -13.67 1.37 0.26
CA ALA A 127 -13.90 0.04 -0.27
C ALA A 127 -12.68 -0.87 -0.06
N VAL A 128 -11.46 -0.36 -0.28
CA VAL A 128 -10.19 -1.08 -0.04
C VAL A 128 -10.03 -1.40 1.44
N LEU A 129 -10.26 -0.43 2.34
CA LEU A 129 -10.17 -0.63 3.79
C LEU A 129 -11.17 -1.67 4.31
N ASN A 130 -12.30 -1.83 3.65
CA ASN A 130 -13.32 -2.82 3.99
C ASN A 130 -13.08 -4.22 3.40
N LEU A 131 -11.98 -4.43 2.69
CA LEU A 131 -11.58 -5.78 2.27
C LEU A 131 -11.01 -6.57 3.46
N PRO A 132 -11.19 -7.90 3.51
CA PRO A 132 -10.40 -8.75 4.39
C PRO A 132 -8.90 -8.51 4.18
N GLU A 133 -8.12 -8.54 5.28
CA GLU A 133 -6.70 -8.16 5.32
C GLU A 133 -5.88 -8.76 4.18
N HIS A 134 -5.99 -10.08 3.97
CA HIS A 134 -5.23 -10.79 2.94
C HIS A 134 -5.61 -10.44 1.49
N TYR A 135 -6.82 -9.96 1.24
CA TYR A 135 -7.26 -9.43 -0.06
C TYR A 135 -6.82 -7.98 -0.24
N ARG A 136 -6.90 -7.18 0.84
CA ARG A 136 -6.41 -5.81 0.86
C ARG A 136 -4.93 -5.75 0.55
N GLU A 137 -4.10 -6.59 1.19
CA GLU A 137 -2.67 -6.69 0.91
C GLU A 137 -2.39 -6.94 -0.58
N ALA A 138 -3.10 -7.88 -1.21
CA ALA A 138 -2.88 -8.20 -2.61
C ALA A 138 -3.19 -7.01 -3.54
N VAL A 139 -4.33 -6.32 -3.32
CA VAL A 139 -4.71 -5.13 -4.11
C VAL A 139 -3.73 -3.99 -3.87
N VAL A 140 -3.39 -3.70 -2.61
CA VAL A 140 -2.50 -2.59 -2.30
C VAL A 140 -1.12 -2.81 -2.92
N LEU A 141 -0.56 -4.01 -2.83
CA LEU A 141 0.76 -4.30 -3.40
C LEU A 141 0.76 -4.33 -4.94
N CYS A 142 -0.22 -4.99 -5.57
CA CYS A 142 -0.20 -5.19 -7.02
C CYS A 142 -0.85 -4.03 -7.78
N ASP A 143 -2.00 -3.52 -7.33
CA ASP A 143 -2.78 -2.54 -8.10
C ASP A 143 -2.44 -1.09 -7.71
N LEU A 144 -2.03 -0.83 -6.45
CA LEU A 144 -1.75 0.52 -5.99
C LEU A 144 -0.26 0.83 -5.86
N GLN A 145 0.59 -0.18 -5.63
CA GLN A 145 2.04 -0.05 -5.54
C GLN A 145 2.77 -0.65 -6.75
N GLU A 146 2.02 -1.19 -7.71
CA GLU A 146 2.53 -1.68 -9.00
C GLU A 146 3.63 -2.75 -8.87
N LEU A 147 3.65 -3.52 -7.78
CA LEU A 147 4.56 -4.64 -7.64
C LEU A 147 4.20 -5.76 -8.63
N THR A 148 5.21 -6.39 -9.20
CA THR A 148 5.04 -7.63 -9.94
C THR A 148 4.48 -8.74 -9.04
N TYR A 149 3.80 -9.73 -9.61
CA TYR A 149 3.28 -10.86 -8.82
C TYR A 149 4.38 -11.64 -8.10
N ASN A 150 5.59 -11.67 -8.67
CA ASN A 150 6.75 -12.30 -8.03
C ASN A 150 7.17 -11.52 -6.77
N GLU A 151 7.31 -10.20 -6.86
CA GLU A 151 7.64 -9.35 -5.73
C GLU A 151 6.55 -9.38 -4.66
N ALA A 152 5.28 -9.29 -5.06
CA ALA A 152 4.16 -9.40 -4.13
C ALA A 152 4.13 -10.76 -3.43
N ALA A 153 4.46 -11.84 -4.12
CA ALA A 153 4.56 -13.19 -3.53
C ALA A 153 5.67 -13.26 -2.47
N LEU A 154 6.82 -12.63 -2.73
CA LEU A 154 7.91 -12.51 -1.76
C LEU A 154 7.49 -11.70 -0.53
N VAL A 155 6.89 -10.51 -0.73
CA VAL A 155 6.39 -9.65 0.34
C VAL A 155 5.32 -10.35 1.19
N LEU A 156 4.40 -11.08 0.55
CA LEU A 156 3.31 -11.78 1.21
C LEU A 156 3.73 -13.15 1.82
N GLY A 157 4.90 -13.66 1.46
CA GLY A 157 5.38 -14.97 1.89
C GLY A 157 4.48 -16.12 1.39
N CYS A 158 3.96 -16.03 0.16
CA CYS A 158 3.07 -17.05 -0.40
C CYS A 158 3.37 -17.34 -1.88
N ALA A 159 2.77 -18.40 -2.42
CA ALA A 159 2.93 -18.74 -3.83
C ALA A 159 2.30 -17.70 -4.75
N ILE A 160 2.87 -17.49 -5.95
CA ILE A 160 2.36 -16.54 -6.97
C ILE A 160 0.90 -16.85 -7.35
N GLY A 161 0.52 -18.13 -7.42
CA GLY A 161 -0.86 -18.55 -7.65
C GLY A 161 -1.82 -18.07 -6.56
N THR A 162 -1.35 -17.98 -5.31
CA THR A 162 -2.11 -17.42 -4.18
C THR A 162 -2.30 -15.91 -4.34
N VAL A 163 -1.26 -15.18 -4.78
CA VAL A 163 -1.37 -13.75 -5.08
C VAL A 163 -2.44 -13.51 -6.16
N ARG A 164 -2.37 -14.24 -7.27
CA ARG A 164 -3.35 -14.13 -8.38
C ARG A 164 -4.78 -14.40 -7.92
N SER A 165 -4.98 -15.47 -7.16
CA SER A 165 -6.32 -15.82 -6.67
C SER A 165 -6.87 -14.80 -5.66
N ARG A 166 -6.03 -14.29 -4.75
CA ARG A 166 -6.40 -13.23 -3.81
C ARG A 166 -6.77 -11.95 -4.56
N LEU A 167 -5.96 -11.55 -5.52
CA LEU A 167 -6.17 -10.34 -6.33
C LEU A 167 -7.49 -10.43 -7.12
N HIS A 168 -7.74 -11.57 -7.77
CA HIS A 168 -8.98 -11.79 -8.51
C HIS A 168 -10.21 -11.65 -7.59
N ARG A 169 -10.21 -12.31 -6.43
CA ARG A 169 -11.33 -12.23 -5.46
C ARG A 169 -11.48 -10.82 -4.90
N ALA A 170 -10.37 -10.15 -4.59
CA ALA A 170 -10.39 -8.79 -4.08
C ALA A 170 -11.02 -7.81 -5.09
N ARG A 171 -10.65 -7.90 -6.38
CA ARG A 171 -11.23 -7.08 -7.44
C ARG A 171 -12.73 -7.34 -7.60
N THR A 172 -13.18 -8.59 -7.54
CA THR A 172 -14.61 -8.94 -7.57
C THR A 172 -15.35 -8.28 -6.41
N MET A 173 -14.83 -8.38 -5.19
CA MET A 173 -15.43 -7.74 -4.00
C MET A 173 -15.46 -6.21 -4.10
N LEU A 174 -14.42 -5.58 -4.68
CA LEU A 174 -14.41 -4.13 -4.91
C LEU A 174 -15.47 -3.71 -5.92
N ILE A 175 -15.60 -4.43 -7.04
CA ILE A 175 -16.62 -4.16 -8.06
C ILE A 175 -18.02 -4.26 -7.44
N GLU A 176 -18.31 -5.30 -6.67
CA GLU A 176 -19.60 -5.46 -5.99
C GLU A 176 -19.88 -4.31 -5.02
N LYS A 177 -18.90 -3.93 -4.18
CA LYS A 177 -19.05 -2.83 -3.22
C LYS A 177 -19.24 -1.46 -3.89
N LEU A 178 -18.60 -1.22 -5.03
CA LEU A 178 -18.74 0.03 -5.77
C LEU A 178 -20.06 0.09 -6.56
N ARG A 179 -20.53 -1.05 -7.09
CA ARG A 179 -21.85 -1.14 -7.76
C ARG A 179 -23.01 -0.86 -6.80
N THR A 180 -23.00 -1.43 -5.60
CA THR A 180 -24.06 -1.21 -4.60
C THR A 180 -24.14 0.23 -4.10
N ARG A 181 -23.11 1.05 -4.33
CA ARG A 181 -23.12 2.49 -4.05
C ARG A 181 -23.46 3.36 -5.25
N GLY A 182 -23.39 2.78 -6.45
CA GLY A 182 -23.47 3.50 -7.74
C GLY A 182 -24.79 3.31 -8.48
N ASP A 183 -25.94 3.12 -7.82
CA ASP A 183 -27.26 3.17 -8.49
C ASP A 183 -27.56 4.53 -9.14
N GLY A 184 -26.52 5.32 -9.47
CA GLY A 184 -26.59 6.62 -10.13
C GLY A 184 -25.50 6.94 -11.17
N ALA A 185 -24.57 6.00 -11.54
CA ALA A 185 -23.52 6.32 -12.50
C ALA A 185 -23.50 5.33 -13.70
N PRO A 186 -23.32 5.80 -14.98
CA PRO A 186 -23.53 5.02 -16.19
C PRO A 186 -22.45 3.96 -16.44
N GLU A 187 -22.92 2.81 -16.95
CA GLU A 187 -22.20 1.54 -17.22
C GLU A 187 -20.99 1.61 -18.18
N LYS A 188 -20.55 2.78 -18.65
CA LYS A 188 -19.62 2.87 -19.79
C LYS A 188 -18.12 2.84 -19.49
N GLU A 189 -17.67 2.92 -18.25
CA GLU A 189 -16.22 2.96 -17.95
C GLU A 189 -15.59 1.64 -17.48
N LEU A 190 -16.38 0.58 -17.34
CA LEU A 190 -15.90 -0.71 -16.82
C LEU A 190 -15.37 -1.67 -17.89
N GLU A 191 -15.50 -1.33 -19.18
CA GLU A 191 -14.99 -2.19 -20.27
C GLU A 191 -13.48 -2.07 -20.52
N SER A 192 -12.86 -0.95 -20.14
CA SER A 192 -11.41 -0.74 -20.32
C SER A 192 -10.53 -1.57 -19.39
N ALA A 193 -11.06 -2.06 -18.27
CA ALA A 193 -10.32 -2.90 -17.33
C ALA A 193 -10.21 -4.39 -17.74
N ARG A 194 -10.90 -4.79 -18.83
CA ARG A 194 -10.85 -6.17 -19.35
C ARG A 194 -9.70 -6.44 -20.32
N CYS A 195 -8.95 -5.43 -20.74
CA CYS A 195 -7.90 -5.57 -21.77
C CYS A 195 -6.49 -5.86 -21.25
N PHE A 196 -6.29 -6.11 -19.95
CA PHE A 196 -5.02 -6.54 -19.41
C PHE A 196 -5.15 -7.86 -18.66
N ALA A 197 -5.46 -8.91 -19.43
CA ALA A 197 -5.29 -10.31 -19.01
C ALA A 197 -4.05 -10.88 -19.70
#